data_adffe119f4042b8d52453f4827f9cb3c
#
_entry.id   adffe119f4042b8d52453f4827f9cb3c
#
_cell.length_a   1.000
_cell.length_b   1.000
_cell.length_c   1.000
_cell.angle_alpha   90.00
_cell.angle_beta   90.00
_cell.angle_gamma   90.00
#
_symmetry.space_group_name_H-M   'P 1'
#
loop_
_entity.id
_entity.type
_entity.pdbx_description
1 polymer ?
#
loop_
_entity_poly.entity_id
_entity_poly.type
_entity_poly.pdbx_seq_one_letter_code
_entity_poly.pdbx_strand_id
1 'polypeptide(L)'
;MLTNIIDWSGRNRILVLLATLFVVLGGVFAVVKTPLDALPDLSDVQVIVYTEFPGQAPQVVEDQVTYPLTTAMLSVPKSKVVRGFSFFGASFVYVIFEDGTDIYWARSRVLEYLNFASGRMPKGVTPQIGPDATGVGWVYQYAVLAKDRSLAELRTLQDWYLRYQLAKAHGVAEVASLGGFVQTYQVTVDPTKLRAYGIPLSKVTQAIREIGRASCRERV
;
A
#
# COMPACT_ATOMS: atom_id res chain seq x y z
N MET A 1 -59.24 7.97 11.09
CA MET A 1 -58.07 8.22 10.21
C MET A 1 -57.88 7.12 9.16
N LEU A 2 -57.88 5.84 9.52
CA LEU A 2 -57.73 4.73 8.57
C LEU A 2 -58.79 4.67 7.48
N THR A 3 -60.08 4.86 7.83
CA THR A 3 -61.22 4.90 6.87
C THR A 3 -61.02 5.98 5.80
N ASN A 4 -60.56 7.15 6.17
CA ASN A 4 -60.35 8.24 5.20
C ASN A 4 -59.21 7.94 4.22
N ILE A 5 -58.17 7.20 4.65
CA ILE A 5 -57.05 6.74 3.78
C ILE A 5 -57.55 5.69 2.81
N ILE A 6 -58.39 4.75 3.26
CA ILE A 6 -58.96 3.70 2.42
C ILE A 6 -59.87 4.31 1.35
N ASP A 7 -60.78 5.20 1.72
CA ASP A 7 -61.70 5.87 0.79
C ASP A 7 -60.95 6.75 -0.22
N TRP A 8 -59.92 7.46 0.22
CA TRP A 8 -59.07 8.28 -0.66
C TRP A 8 -58.31 7.40 -1.66
N SER A 9 -57.73 6.28 -1.19
CA SER A 9 -57.03 5.32 -2.05
C SER A 9 -57.96 4.70 -3.09
N GLY A 10 -59.19 4.37 -2.71
CA GLY A 10 -60.19 3.82 -3.60
C GLY A 10 -60.64 4.81 -4.69
N ARG A 11 -60.69 6.11 -4.38
CA ARG A 11 -61.01 7.18 -5.34
C ARG A 11 -59.84 7.51 -6.29
N ASN A 12 -58.61 7.40 -5.82
CA ASN A 12 -57.40 7.78 -6.57
C ASN A 12 -56.53 6.58 -6.98
N ARG A 13 -57.15 5.53 -7.56
CA ARG A 13 -56.47 4.25 -7.88
C ARG A 13 -55.21 4.43 -8.71
N ILE A 14 -55.24 5.29 -9.73
CA ILE A 14 -54.09 5.51 -10.62
C ILE A 14 -52.92 6.13 -9.85
N LEU A 15 -53.21 7.09 -8.97
CA LEU A 15 -52.20 7.77 -8.17
C LEU A 15 -51.53 6.81 -7.17
N VAL A 16 -52.32 5.95 -6.54
CA VAL A 16 -51.82 4.91 -5.63
C VAL A 16 -50.97 3.89 -6.37
N LEU A 17 -51.41 3.43 -7.56
CA LEU A 17 -50.62 2.51 -8.37
C LEU A 17 -49.28 3.12 -8.83
N LEU A 18 -49.31 4.39 -9.25
CA LEU A 18 -48.08 5.12 -9.60
C LEU A 18 -47.14 5.27 -8.40
N ALA A 19 -47.67 5.63 -7.24
CA ALA A 19 -46.88 5.75 -6.02
C ALA A 19 -46.27 4.40 -5.61
N THR A 20 -47.05 3.33 -5.67
CA THR A 20 -46.56 1.97 -5.39
C THR A 20 -45.45 1.55 -6.37
N LEU A 21 -45.65 1.81 -7.66
CA LEU A 21 -44.67 1.53 -8.69
C LEU A 21 -43.34 2.29 -8.42
N PHE A 22 -43.45 3.57 -8.04
CA PHE A 22 -42.29 4.39 -7.68
C PHE A 22 -41.53 3.83 -6.47
N VAL A 23 -42.27 3.41 -5.44
CA VAL A 23 -41.65 2.80 -4.23
C VAL A 23 -40.98 1.47 -4.59
N VAL A 24 -41.60 0.63 -5.42
CA VAL A 24 -41.00 -0.64 -5.85
C VAL A 24 -39.75 -0.40 -6.69
N LEU A 25 -39.79 0.49 -7.66
CA LEU A 25 -38.61 0.82 -8.49
C LEU A 25 -37.49 1.44 -7.64
N GLY A 26 -37.81 2.34 -6.71
CA GLY A 26 -36.89 2.92 -5.77
C GLY A 26 -36.26 1.88 -4.83
N GLY A 27 -37.07 0.93 -4.35
CA GLY A 27 -36.61 -0.18 -3.52
C GLY A 27 -35.67 -1.10 -4.27
N VAL A 28 -35.99 -1.50 -5.49
CA VAL A 28 -35.10 -2.32 -6.33
C VAL A 28 -33.79 -1.56 -6.61
N PHE A 29 -33.87 -0.30 -6.96
CA PHE A 29 -32.67 0.52 -7.17
C PHE A 29 -31.82 0.63 -5.91
N ALA A 30 -32.39 0.83 -4.74
CA ALA A 30 -31.70 0.90 -3.48
C ALA A 30 -30.98 -0.42 -3.15
N VAL A 31 -31.67 -1.56 -3.32
CA VAL A 31 -31.08 -2.91 -3.08
C VAL A 31 -29.90 -3.16 -4.01
N VAL A 32 -30.02 -2.84 -5.30
CA VAL A 32 -28.93 -3.05 -6.27
C VAL A 32 -27.72 -2.13 -6.02
N LYS A 33 -27.99 -0.91 -5.53
CA LYS A 33 -26.93 0.09 -5.28
C LYS A 33 -26.32 0.03 -3.88
N THR A 34 -26.95 -0.68 -2.95
CA THR A 34 -26.41 -0.80 -1.59
C THR A 34 -25.16 -1.66 -1.61
N PRO A 35 -23.99 -1.12 -1.26
CA PRO A 35 -22.78 -1.95 -1.12
C PRO A 35 -22.98 -2.92 0.04
N LEU A 36 -22.80 -4.20 -0.24
CA LEU A 36 -22.85 -5.27 0.76
C LEU A 36 -21.45 -5.81 0.94
N ASP A 37 -20.79 -5.41 2.01
CA ASP A 37 -19.55 -6.00 2.43
C ASP A 37 -19.78 -7.17 3.37
N ALA A 38 -19.17 -8.32 3.09
CA ALA A 38 -19.27 -9.50 3.95
C ALA A 38 -18.65 -9.26 5.34
N LEU A 39 -17.63 -8.40 5.39
CA LEU A 39 -17.02 -7.87 6.61
C LEU A 39 -17.01 -6.35 6.46
N PRO A 40 -17.77 -5.61 7.28
CA PRO A 40 -17.73 -4.14 7.21
C PRO A 40 -16.33 -3.65 7.53
N ASP A 41 -15.77 -2.83 6.66
CA ASP A 41 -14.49 -2.18 6.90
C ASP A 41 -14.70 -1.00 7.87
N LEU A 42 -14.34 -1.23 9.13
CA LEU A 42 -14.37 -0.22 10.19
C LEU A 42 -13.02 0.47 10.38
N SER A 43 -12.07 0.26 9.47
CA SER A 43 -10.77 0.93 9.52
C SER A 43 -10.91 2.40 9.15
N ASP A 44 -10.14 3.24 9.84
CA ASP A 44 -10.02 4.64 9.48
C ASP A 44 -9.48 4.79 8.05
N VAL A 45 -9.88 5.85 7.35
CA VAL A 45 -9.25 6.24 6.09
C VAL A 45 -7.82 6.65 6.37
N GLN A 46 -6.87 5.81 5.98
CA GLN A 46 -5.45 6.02 6.29
C GLN A 46 -4.54 5.82 5.09
N VAL A 47 -3.46 6.59 5.06
CA VAL A 47 -2.37 6.43 4.11
C VAL A 47 -1.09 6.10 4.88
N ILE A 48 -0.44 5.01 4.50
CA ILE A 48 0.79 4.55 5.13
C ILE A 48 1.97 4.98 4.26
N VAL A 49 2.94 5.65 4.86
CA VAL A 49 4.23 5.95 4.24
C VAL A 49 5.27 5.02 4.84
N TYR A 50 5.90 4.24 4.00
CA TYR A 50 6.96 3.31 4.37
C TYR A 50 8.31 3.81 3.87
N THR A 51 9.36 3.69 4.70
CA THR A 51 10.69 4.14 4.34
C THR A 51 11.73 3.15 4.84
N GLU A 52 12.57 2.65 3.95
CA GLU A 52 13.69 1.80 4.30
C GLU A 52 14.94 2.63 4.61
N PHE A 53 15.59 2.33 5.73
CA PHE A 53 16.89 2.88 6.13
C PHE A 53 17.77 1.78 6.72
N PRO A 54 18.27 0.86 5.87
CA PRO A 54 18.92 -0.38 6.30
C PRO A 54 20.11 -0.14 7.20
N GLY A 55 20.27 -1.00 8.23
CA GLY A 55 21.42 -0.99 9.13
C GLY A 55 21.40 0.09 10.21
N GLN A 56 20.32 0.86 10.32
CA GLN A 56 20.19 1.93 11.32
C GLN A 56 19.35 1.49 12.52
N ALA A 57 19.80 1.90 13.71
CA ALA A 57 19.06 1.67 14.96
C ALA A 57 17.73 2.47 14.95
N PRO A 58 16.67 2.01 15.66
CA PRO A 58 15.37 2.67 15.69
C PRO A 58 15.44 4.15 16.07
N GLN A 59 16.31 4.53 17.01
CA GLN A 59 16.50 5.93 17.41
C GLN A 59 17.00 6.79 16.25
N VAL A 60 17.97 6.28 15.46
CA VAL A 60 18.50 7.02 14.28
C VAL A 60 17.43 7.11 13.20
N VAL A 61 16.64 6.04 13.00
CA VAL A 61 15.52 6.05 12.06
C VAL A 61 14.47 7.09 12.49
N GLU A 62 14.20 7.18 13.80
CA GLU A 62 13.27 8.18 14.33
C GLU A 62 13.76 9.60 14.08
N ASP A 63 14.96 9.92 14.48
CA ASP A 63 15.51 11.27 14.39
C ASP A 63 15.66 11.76 12.96
N GLN A 64 16.07 10.88 12.04
CA GLN A 64 16.42 11.27 10.67
C GLN A 64 15.32 11.02 9.63
N VAL A 65 14.36 10.14 9.91
CA VAL A 65 13.34 9.73 8.94
C VAL A 65 11.93 9.90 9.50
N THR A 66 11.60 9.23 10.62
CA THR A 66 10.23 9.19 11.12
C THR A 66 9.75 10.56 11.60
N TYR A 67 10.54 11.26 12.40
CA TYR A 67 10.19 12.57 12.95
C TYR A 67 10.05 13.63 11.85
N PRO A 68 10.99 13.81 10.91
CA PRO A 68 10.81 14.73 9.78
C PRO A 68 9.58 14.42 8.92
N LEU A 69 9.28 13.13 8.67
CA LEU A 69 8.10 12.72 7.91
C LEU A 69 6.81 13.01 8.67
N THR A 70 6.71 12.62 9.94
CA THR A 70 5.51 12.89 10.76
C THR A 70 5.23 14.37 10.84
N THR A 71 6.26 15.21 11.08
CA THR A 71 6.12 16.65 11.13
C THR A 71 5.62 17.24 9.81
N ALA A 72 6.13 16.76 8.69
CA ALA A 72 5.66 17.20 7.37
C ALA A 72 4.21 16.78 7.11
N MET A 73 3.82 15.57 7.51
CA MET A 73 2.47 15.01 7.31
C MET A 73 1.41 15.66 8.20
N LEU A 74 1.77 16.26 9.33
CA LEU A 74 0.82 17.04 10.17
C LEU A 74 0.17 18.21 9.42
N SER A 75 0.81 18.71 8.38
CA SER A 75 0.29 19.82 7.56
C SER A 75 -0.66 19.36 6.44
N VAL A 76 -0.87 18.05 6.27
CA VAL A 76 -1.75 17.52 5.22
C VAL A 76 -3.20 17.85 5.56
N PRO A 77 -3.97 18.50 4.65
CA PRO A 77 -5.36 18.86 4.92
C PRO A 77 -6.23 17.61 5.22
N LYS A 78 -7.18 17.77 6.15
CA LYS A 78 -8.07 16.72 6.64
C LYS A 78 -7.37 15.57 7.36
N SER A 79 -6.09 15.69 7.70
CA SER A 79 -5.44 14.72 8.57
C SER A 79 -5.96 14.88 10.01
N LYS A 80 -6.49 13.82 10.59
CA LYS A 80 -7.00 13.74 11.96
C LYS A 80 -5.88 13.41 12.93
N VAL A 81 -5.03 12.45 12.57
CA VAL A 81 -3.91 11.97 13.39
C VAL A 81 -2.78 11.51 12.48
N VAL A 82 -1.53 11.82 12.88
CA VAL A 82 -0.32 11.28 12.26
C VAL A 82 0.47 10.51 13.31
N ARG A 83 0.81 9.25 13.01
CA ARG A 83 1.56 8.37 13.92
C ARG A 83 2.78 7.83 13.20
N GLY A 84 3.95 7.95 13.83
CA GLY A 84 5.20 7.37 13.34
C GLY A 84 5.62 6.17 14.18
N PHE A 85 6.16 5.16 13.51
CA PHE A 85 6.77 3.98 14.14
C PHE A 85 8.14 3.75 13.54
N SER A 86 9.14 3.65 14.41
CA SER A 86 10.53 3.45 14.04
C SER A 86 10.97 2.05 14.42
N PHE A 87 11.42 1.28 13.43
CA PHE A 87 11.96 -0.04 13.59
C PHE A 87 13.45 -0.07 13.19
N PHE A 88 14.12 -1.19 13.45
CA PHE A 88 15.48 -1.38 12.95
C PHE A 88 15.47 -1.37 11.41
N GLY A 89 16.07 -0.35 10.83
CA GLY A 89 16.16 -0.19 9.37
C GLY A 89 14.89 0.18 8.64
N ALA A 90 13.79 0.54 9.32
CA ALA A 90 12.53 0.89 8.69
C ALA A 90 11.70 1.90 9.48
N SER A 91 11.00 2.77 8.77
CA SER A 91 10.03 3.73 9.31
C SER A 91 8.66 3.52 8.68
N PHE A 92 7.61 3.62 9.50
CA PHE A 92 6.22 3.63 9.06
C PHE A 92 5.53 4.88 9.60
N VAL A 93 4.94 5.67 8.73
CA VAL A 93 4.15 6.84 9.11
C VAL A 93 2.72 6.65 8.63
N TYR A 94 1.78 6.63 9.56
CA TYR A 94 0.35 6.48 9.33
C TYR A 94 -0.29 7.86 9.36
N VAL A 95 -0.86 8.28 8.26
CA VAL A 95 -1.65 9.52 8.16
C VAL A 95 -3.12 9.11 8.14
N ILE A 96 -3.82 9.36 9.24
CA ILE A 96 -5.24 9.04 9.42
C ILE A 96 -6.05 10.27 9.10
N PHE A 97 -7.04 10.14 8.23
CA PHE A 97 -7.90 11.20 7.73
C PHE A 97 -9.25 11.22 8.43
N GLU A 98 -9.97 12.33 8.25
CA GLU A 98 -11.36 12.44 8.66
C GLU A 98 -12.25 11.43 7.92
N ASP A 99 -13.30 10.96 8.60
CA ASP A 99 -14.25 10.01 8.06
C ASP A 99 -14.92 10.55 6.78
N GLY A 100 -15.10 9.66 5.79
CA GLY A 100 -15.67 10.03 4.49
C GLY A 100 -14.71 10.75 3.54
N THR A 101 -13.42 10.86 3.89
CA THR A 101 -12.40 11.36 2.97
C THR A 101 -12.13 10.32 1.88
N ASP A 102 -12.12 10.74 0.62
CA ASP A 102 -11.74 9.86 -0.50
C ASP A 102 -10.28 9.43 -0.39
N ILE A 103 -10.03 8.11 -0.42
CA ILE A 103 -8.69 7.53 -0.23
C ILE A 103 -7.71 7.96 -1.33
N TYR A 104 -8.16 8.09 -2.58
CA TYR A 104 -7.29 8.49 -3.69
C TYR A 104 -6.92 9.96 -3.62
N TRP A 105 -7.85 10.80 -3.18
CA TRP A 105 -7.55 12.20 -2.88
C TRP A 105 -6.53 12.30 -1.73
N ALA A 106 -6.72 11.55 -0.64
CA ALA A 106 -5.81 11.52 0.49
C ALA A 106 -4.40 11.08 0.08
N ARG A 107 -4.29 10.02 -0.71
CA ARG A 107 -3.01 9.53 -1.27
C ARG A 107 -2.32 10.59 -2.13
N SER A 108 -3.07 11.30 -2.96
CA SER A 108 -2.53 12.39 -3.80
C SER A 108 -1.97 13.52 -2.96
N ARG A 109 -2.66 13.89 -1.87
CA ARG A 109 -2.17 14.93 -0.94
C ARG A 109 -0.92 14.47 -0.20
N VAL A 110 -0.92 13.25 0.34
CA VAL A 110 0.27 12.67 1.00
C VAL A 110 1.46 12.65 0.04
N LEU A 111 1.27 12.25 -1.22
CA LEU A 111 2.34 12.23 -2.22
C LEU A 111 2.93 13.62 -2.47
N GLU A 112 2.09 14.64 -2.54
CA GLU A 112 2.53 16.03 -2.70
C GLU A 112 3.42 16.49 -1.53
N TYR A 113 2.97 16.27 -0.30
CA TYR A 113 3.75 16.61 0.90
C TYR A 113 5.01 15.75 1.06
N LEU A 114 4.94 14.48 0.60
CA LEU A 114 6.07 13.57 0.60
C LEU A 114 7.20 14.07 -0.32
N ASN A 115 6.86 14.65 -1.47
CA ASN A 115 7.84 15.24 -2.38
C ASN A 115 8.61 16.41 -1.72
N PHE A 116 7.92 17.24 -0.93
CA PHE A 116 8.58 18.29 -0.16
C PHE A 116 9.45 17.74 0.97
N ALA A 117 9.00 16.68 1.65
CA ALA A 117 9.72 16.06 2.74
C ALA A 117 10.95 15.28 2.26
N SER A 118 10.91 14.68 1.07
CA SER A 118 12.00 13.85 0.52
C SER A 118 13.33 14.59 0.41
N GLY A 119 13.31 15.90 0.16
CA GLY A 119 14.51 16.74 0.11
C GLY A 119 15.23 16.90 1.46
N ARG A 120 14.59 16.54 2.57
CA ARG A 120 15.14 16.61 3.93
C ARG A 120 15.63 15.25 4.43
N MET A 121 15.47 14.18 3.65
CA MET A 121 15.87 12.83 4.01
C MET A 121 17.37 12.61 3.81
N PRO A 122 17.97 11.67 4.54
CA PRO A 122 19.35 11.23 4.30
C PRO A 122 19.55 10.75 2.85
N LYS A 123 20.75 10.92 2.33
CA LYS A 123 21.07 10.48 0.96
C LYS A 123 20.84 8.98 0.78
N GLY A 124 20.05 8.63 -0.24
CA GLY A 124 19.73 7.24 -0.57
C GLY A 124 18.50 6.69 0.16
N VAL A 125 17.85 7.47 1.01
CA VAL A 125 16.59 7.12 1.68
C VAL A 125 15.44 7.72 0.87
N THR A 126 14.54 6.85 0.40
CA THR A 126 13.39 7.28 -0.41
C THR A 126 12.11 6.77 0.24
N PRO A 127 11.25 7.66 0.76
CA PRO A 127 9.97 7.27 1.29
C PRO A 127 9.01 6.84 0.17
N GLN A 128 8.19 5.83 0.45
CA GLN A 128 7.22 5.26 -0.47
C GLN A 128 5.84 5.23 0.17
N ILE A 129 4.80 5.41 -0.63
CA ILE A 129 3.42 5.23 -0.17
C ILE A 129 3.09 3.73 -0.23
N GLY A 130 2.54 3.20 0.85
CA GLY A 130 2.03 1.83 0.91
C GLY A 130 0.87 1.58 -0.06
N PRO A 131 0.44 0.32 -0.20
CA PRO A 131 -0.69 -0.03 -1.06
C PRO A 131 -1.97 0.67 -0.62
N ASP A 132 -2.92 0.80 -1.53
CA ASP A 132 -4.26 1.34 -1.29
C ASP A 132 -5.21 0.25 -0.77
N ALA A 133 -4.75 -0.51 0.21
CA ALA A 133 -5.49 -1.59 0.84
C ALA A 133 -5.57 -1.37 2.35
N THR A 134 -6.70 -1.75 2.94
CA THR A 134 -6.87 -1.83 4.39
C THR A 134 -6.44 -3.20 4.91
N GLY A 135 -6.23 -3.32 6.23
CA GLY A 135 -5.89 -4.61 6.85
C GLY A 135 -6.95 -5.71 6.65
N VAL A 136 -8.18 -5.32 6.33
CA VAL A 136 -9.30 -6.23 5.98
C VAL A 136 -9.21 -6.71 4.52
N GLY A 137 -8.37 -6.10 3.70
CA GLY A 137 -8.23 -6.37 2.27
C GLY A 137 -7.55 -7.70 1.90
N TRP A 138 -7.08 -8.50 2.86
CA TRP A 138 -6.54 -9.84 2.60
C TRP A 138 -7.68 -10.83 2.30
N VAL A 139 -8.25 -10.71 1.12
CA VAL A 139 -9.43 -11.48 0.70
C VAL A 139 -9.09 -12.89 0.21
N TYR A 140 -7.85 -13.12 -0.20
CA TYR A 140 -7.42 -14.41 -0.73
C TYR A 140 -6.02 -14.79 -0.28
N GLN A 141 -5.84 -16.01 0.20
CA GLN A 141 -4.56 -16.58 0.60
C GLN A 141 -4.36 -17.90 -0.12
N TYR A 142 -3.17 -18.14 -0.62
CA TYR A 142 -2.81 -19.39 -1.29
C TYR A 142 -1.41 -19.85 -0.89
N ALA A 143 -1.16 -21.15 -0.99
CA ALA A 143 0.13 -21.74 -0.76
C ALA A 143 0.74 -22.26 -2.07
N VAL A 144 2.00 -21.92 -2.33
CA VAL A 144 2.75 -22.46 -3.46
C VAL A 144 3.49 -23.70 -3.00
N LEU A 145 3.10 -24.85 -3.52
CA LEU A 145 3.63 -26.17 -3.13
C LEU A 145 4.25 -26.88 -4.33
N ALA A 146 5.40 -27.51 -4.14
CA ALA A 146 5.98 -28.45 -5.10
C ALA A 146 6.74 -29.55 -4.35
N LYS A 147 6.81 -30.74 -4.95
CA LYS A 147 7.49 -31.89 -4.35
C LYS A 147 9.00 -31.91 -4.64
N ASP A 148 9.41 -31.29 -5.72
CA ASP A 148 10.74 -31.38 -6.34
C ASP A 148 11.48 -30.02 -6.41
N ARG A 149 10.96 -28.98 -5.73
CA ARG A 149 11.56 -27.65 -5.69
C ARG A 149 11.85 -27.19 -4.28
N SER A 150 12.96 -26.47 -4.12
CA SER A 150 13.34 -25.87 -2.87
C SER A 150 12.49 -24.64 -2.51
N LEU A 151 12.42 -24.28 -1.24
CA LEU A 151 11.72 -23.06 -0.78
C LEU A 151 12.27 -21.78 -1.43
N ALA A 152 13.55 -21.74 -1.78
CA ALA A 152 14.15 -20.62 -2.48
C ALA A 152 13.65 -20.49 -3.93
N GLU A 153 13.50 -21.61 -4.63
CA GLU A 153 12.95 -21.64 -5.99
C GLU A 153 11.46 -21.29 -6.01
N LEU A 154 10.69 -21.78 -5.03
CA LEU A 154 9.28 -21.44 -4.90
C LEU A 154 9.10 -19.95 -4.59
N ARG A 155 9.95 -19.39 -3.72
CA ARG A 155 9.94 -17.95 -3.44
C ARG A 155 10.30 -17.13 -4.68
N THR A 156 11.29 -17.57 -5.44
CA THR A 156 11.67 -16.90 -6.70
C THR A 156 10.53 -16.93 -7.72
N LEU A 157 9.85 -18.09 -7.87
CA LEU A 157 8.69 -18.24 -8.74
C LEU A 157 7.55 -17.30 -8.32
N GLN A 158 7.29 -17.20 -7.01
CA GLN A 158 6.27 -16.32 -6.47
C GLN A 158 6.60 -14.85 -6.75
N ASP A 159 7.82 -14.38 -6.41
CA ASP A 159 8.17 -12.97 -6.47
C ASP A 159 8.38 -12.46 -7.91
N TRP A 160 8.88 -13.30 -8.82
CA TRP A 160 9.25 -12.89 -10.17
C TRP A 160 8.25 -13.28 -11.26
N TYR A 161 7.32 -14.20 -10.98
CA TYR A 161 6.33 -14.62 -11.95
C TYR A 161 4.90 -14.49 -11.45
N LEU A 162 4.51 -15.22 -10.40
CA LEU A 162 3.12 -15.28 -9.93
C LEU A 162 2.63 -13.89 -9.47
N ARG A 163 3.43 -13.18 -8.69
CA ARG A 163 3.10 -11.85 -8.19
C ARG A 163 2.68 -10.90 -9.32
N TYR A 164 3.45 -10.85 -10.39
CA TYR A 164 3.16 -9.97 -11.52
C TYR A 164 1.92 -10.38 -12.32
N GLN A 165 1.68 -11.68 -12.45
CA GLN A 165 0.50 -12.16 -13.17
C GLN A 165 -0.78 -11.92 -12.37
N LEU A 166 -0.74 -12.17 -11.07
CA LEU A 166 -1.87 -11.96 -10.18
C LEU A 166 -2.19 -10.48 -9.96
N ALA A 167 -1.19 -9.63 -9.90
CA ALA A 167 -1.37 -8.18 -9.78
C ALA A 167 -2.07 -7.53 -11.00
N LYS A 168 -2.14 -8.24 -12.13
CA LYS A 168 -2.88 -7.78 -13.32
C LYS A 168 -4.40 -7.99 -13.21
N ALA A 169 -4.84 -8.81 -12.28
CA ALA A 169 -6.27 -9.05 -12.09
C ALA A 169 -6.96 -7.79 -11.60
N HIS A 170 -8.17 -7.53 -12.14
CA HIS A 170 -8.94 -6.36 -11.75
C HIS A 170 -9.27 -6.39 -10.25
N GLY A 171 -9.05 -5.27 -9.56
CA GLY A 171 -9.32 -5.13 -8.13
C GLY A 171 -8.23 -5.66 -7.19
N VAL A 172 -7.09 -6.11 -7.72
CA VAL A 172 -5.94 -6.54 -6.90
C VAL A 172 -5.02 -5.35 -6.67
N ALA A 173 -4.98 -4.85 -5.44
CA ALA A 173 -4.10 -3.75 -5.04
C ALA A 173 -2.67 -4.23 -4.77
N GLU A 174 -2.51 -5.39 -4.13
CA GLU A 174 -1.21 -5.95 -3.78
C GLU A 174 -1.23 -7.49 -3.77
N VAL A 175 -0.10 -8.08 -4.10
CA VAL A 175 0.20 -9.50 -3.90
C VAL A 175 1.45 -9.60 -3.03
N ALA A 176 1.28 -9.93 -1.76
CA ALA A 176 2.36 -10.06 -0.80
C ALA A 176 2.81 -11.52 -0.70
N SER A 177 4.12 -11.72 -0.53
CA SER A 177 4.74 -13.03 -0.36
C SER A 177 5.19 -13.21 1.07
N LEU A 178 4.76 -14.31 1.72
CA LEU A 178 5.16 -14.67 3.06
C LEU A 178 5.92 -16.00 3.04
N GLY A 179 7.05 -16.07 3.77
CA GLY A 179 7.86 -17.31 3.86
C GLY A 179 8.79 -17.55 2.66
N GLY A 180 9.43 -18.71 2.66
CA GLY A 180 10.48 -19.06 1.70
C GLY A 180 11.79 -18.29 1.93
N PHE A 181 12.80 -18.59 1.11
CA PHE A 181 14.10 -17.94 1.16
C PHE A 181 14.27 -17.00 -0.03
N VAL A 182 14.46 -15.71 0.25
CA VAL A 182 14.76 -14.72 -0.78
C VAL A 182 16.17 -14.92 -1.28
N GLN A 183 16.34 -15.06 -2.59
CA GLN A 183 17.64 -15.16 -3.21
C GLN A 183 18.37 -13.81 -3.11
N THR A 184 19.56 -13.82 -2.50
CA THR A 184 20.40 -12.64 -2.37
C THR A 184 21.78 -12.91 -2.96
N TYR A 185 22.40 -11.92 -3.59
CA TYR A 185 23.78 -11.96 -4.05
C TYR A 185 24.65 -11.23 -3.05
N GLN A 186 25.50 -11.99 -2.34
CA GLN A 186 26.42 -11.43 -1.34
C GLN A 186 27.80 -11.28 -1.95
N VAL A 187 28.33 -10.05 -1.96
CA VAL A 187 29.71 -9.77 -2.36
C VAL A 187 30.56 -9.62 -1.10
N THR A 188 31.41 -10.61 -0.83
CA THR A 188 32.34 -10.60 0.29
C THR A 188 33.70 -10.08 -0.17
N VAL A 189 34.20 -9.06 0.50
CA VAL A 189 35.45 -8.38 0.14
C VAL A 189 36.49 -8.68 1.21
N ASP A 190 37.69 -9.02 0.79
CA ASP A 190 38.83 -9.23 1.67
C ASP A 190 39.53 -7.88 1.97
N PRO A 191 39.52 -7.39 3.23
CA PRO A 191 40.10 -6.11 3.58
C PRO A 191 41.63 -6.06 3.36
N THR A 192 42.32 -7.22 3.48
CA THR A 192 43.77 -7.30 3.30
C THR A 192 44.14 -7.09 1.84
N LYS A 193 43.39 -7.70 0.93
CA LYS A 193 43.56 -7.49 -0.52
C LYS A 193 43.24 -6.07 -0.93
N LEU A 194 42.14 -5.48 -0.40
CA LEU A 194 41.83 -4.08 -0.68
C LEU A 194 42.95 -3.13 -0.32
N ARG A 195 43.59 -3.34 0.86
CA ARG A 195 44.76 -2.55 1.30
C ARG A 195 45.96 -2.79 0.40
N ALA A 196 46.23 -4.03 0.05
CA ALA A 196 47.39 -4.39 -0.80
C ALA A 196 47.30 -3.75 -2.19
N TYR A 197 46.09 -3.63 -2.74
CA TYR A 197 45.85 -3.00 -4.04
C TYR A 197 45.49 -1.51 -3.96
N GLY A 198 45.44 -0.91 -2.79
CA GLY A 198 45.07 0.50 -2.59
C GLY A 198 43.67 0.85 -3.05
N ILE A 199 42.74 -0.12 -3.03
CA ILE A 199 41.37 0.05 -3.53
C ILE A 199 40.43 0.38 -2.35
N PRO A 200 39.78 1.57 -2.32
CA PRO A 200 38.81 1.89 -1.31
C PRO A 200 37.51 1.10 -1.55
N LEU A 201 36.78 0.77 -0.47
CA LEU A 201 35.53 0.04 -0.52
C LEU A 201 34.47 0.72 -1.41
N SER A 202 34.48 2.06 -1.44
CA SER A 202 33.59 2.86 -2.29
C SER A 202 33.74 2.54 -3.79
N LYS A 203 34.98 2.25 -4.25
CA LYS A 203 35.24 1.88 -5.64
C LYS A 203 34.65 0.51 -5.99
N VAL A 204 34.69 -0.45 -5.04
CA VAL A 204 34.05 -1.75 -5.21
C VAL A 204 32.54 -1.59 -5.29
N THR A 205 31.94 -0.82 -4.39
CA THR A 205 30.51 -0.54 -4.40
C THR A 205 30.07 0.15 -5.70
N GLN A 206 30.88 1.07 -6.20
CA GLN A 206 30.61 1.74 -7.47
C GLN A 206 30.66 0.75 -8.65
N ALA A 207 31.67 -0.10 -8.72
CA ALA A 207 31.80 -1.12 -9.76
C ALA A 207 30.60 -2.08 -9.79
N ILE A 208 30.12 -2.52 -8.61
CA ILE A 208 28.92 -3.38 -8.50
C ILE A 208 27.68 -2.67 -9.04
N ARG A 209 27.49 -1.37 -8.74
CA ARG A 209 26.38 -0.58 -9.26
C ARG A 209 26.44 -0.40 -10.79
N GLU A 210 27.62 -0.33 -11.36
CA GLU A 210 27.82 -0.18 -12.80
C GLU A 210 27.54 -1.47 -13.57
N ILE A 211 27.84 -2.65 -12.99
CA ILE A 211 27.47 -3.96 -13.56
C ILE A 211 25.95 -4.06 -13.81
N GLY A 212 25.14 -3.65 -12.83
CA GLY A 212 23.67 -3.62 -12.98
C GLY A 212 23.17 -2.72 -14.10
N ARG A 213 23.88 -1.63 -14.42
CA ARG A 213 23.53 -0.70 -15.51
C ARG A 213 23.96 -1.22 -16.88
N ALA A 214 25.07 -1.95 -16.97
CA ALA A 214 25.55 -2.51 -18.23
C ALA A 214 24.59 -3.58 -18.78
N SER A 215 24.03 -4.44 -17.92
CA SER A 215 23.08 -5.47 -18.35
C SER A 215 21.74 -4.92 -18.89
N CYS A 216 21.36 -3.69 -18.54
CA CYS A 216 20.17 -3.03 -19.10
C CYS A 216 20.43 -2.41 -20.48
N ARG A 217 21.70 -2.16 -20.87
CA ARG A 217 22.06 -1.52 -22.14
C ARG A 217 22.19 -2.50 -23.30
N GLU A 218 22.36 -3.78 -23.01
CA GLU A 218 22.56 -4.83 -24.02
C GLU A 218 21.24 -5.51 -24.49
N ARG A 219 20.08 -5.05 -24.01
CA ARG A 219 18.76 -5.56 -24.39
C ARG A 219 17.89 -4.52 -25.11
N VAL A 220 18.48 -3.67 -25.92
CA VAL A 220 17.74 -2.81 -26.88
C VAL A 220 18.04 -3.23 -28.30
#